data_5d7abd9bb29f185184f95608e2df4dfa
#
_entry.id   5d7abd9bb29f185184f95608e2df4dfa
#
_cell.length_a   1.000
_cell.length_b   1.000
_cell.length_c   1.000
_cell.angle_alpha   90.00
_cell.angle_beta   90.00
_cell.angle_gamma   90.00
#
_symmetry.space_group_name_H-M   'P 1'
#
loop_
_entity.id
_entity.type
_entity.pdbx_description
1 polymer ?
#
loop_
_entity_poly.entity_id
_entity_poly.type
_entity_poly.pdbx_seq_one_letter_code
_entity_poly.pdbx_strand_id
1 'polypeptide(L)'
;MLYECADRIALAVSFDYGANHNHKEIPFARIHCERLKIKHIVIPLAFMKEYFRSSLLDGSDSVPEGHYADENMKSTVVPFRNGIMLSIACGIAESNGLKQVLIANHGGDHAIYPDCRSEFIQAMDKAMRSGTYENIGIFAPYTDISKTEIASRGKKLNLNYAETWSCYKGGEKHCGKCGTCVERKEALRDAGIEDQTEYED
;
A
#
# COMPACT_ATOMS: atom_id res chain seq x y z
N MET A 1 1.27 1.83 9.99
CA MET A 1 2.75 1.77 10.01
C MET A 1 3.39 3.17 10.14
N LEU A 2 3.08 4.16 9.28
CA LEU A 2 3.71 5.48 9.33
C LEU A 2 3.63 6.12 10.73
N TYR A 3 2.46 6.12 11.37
CA TYR A 3 2.27 6.64 12.73
C TYR A 3 2.88 5.75 13.82
N GLU A 4 2.84 4.43 13.63
CA GLU A 4 3.34 3.47 14.63
C GLU A 4 4.87 3.42 14.70
N CYS A 5 5.54 3.78 13.58
CA CYS A 5 6.99 3.74 13.44
C CYS A 5 7.60 5.12 13.17
N ALA A 6 6.88 6.21 13.46
CA ALA A 6 7.27 7.56 13.04
C ALA A 6 8.68 7.97 13.49
N ASP A 7 9.09 7.56 14.67
CA ASP A 7 10.42 7.79 15.26
C ASP A 7 11.57 7.03 14.56
N ARG A 8 11.23 6.03 13.75
CA ARG A 8 12.19 5.17 13.03
C ARG A 8 12.26 5.48 11.53
N ILE A 9 11.36 6.32 11.00
CA ILE A 9 11.25 6.60 9.57
C ILE A 9 11.97 7.90 9.24
N ALA A 10 13.09 7.79 8.54
CA ALA A 10 13.84 8.95 8.04
C ALA A 10 13.31 9.47 6.70
N LEU A 11 12.73 8.58 5.87
CA LEU A 11 12.26 8.88 4.53
C LEU A 11 11.04 8.01 4.19
N ALA A 12 9.97 8.63 3.71
CA ALA A 12 8.84 7.95 3.10
C ALA A 12 8.92 8.08 1.57
N VAL A 13 8.62 6.98 0.88
CA VAL A 13 8.64 6.91 -0.59
C VAL A 13 7.27 6.51 -1.09
N SER A 14 6.67 7.32 -1.94
CA SER A 14 5.51 6.95 -2.76
C SER A 14 5.96 6.68 -4.19
N PHE A 15 5.29 5.74 -4.86
CA PHE A 15 5.56 5.40 -6.24
C PHE A 15 4.37 5.82 -7.12
N ASP A 16 4.62 6.68 -8.09
CA ASP A 16 3.64 7.01 -9.13
C ASP A 16 3.85 6.07 -10.33
N TYR A 17 3.11 4.98 -10.34
CA TYR A 17 3.21 3.95 -11.37
C TYR A 17 2.06 4.00 -12.40
N GLY A 18 1.29 5.09 -12.40
CA GLY A 18 0.20 5.34 -13.34
C GLY A 18 -1.10 4.63 -12.97
N ALA A 19 -1.27 4.17 -11.72
CA ALA A 19 -2.54 3.59 -11.26
C ALA A 19 -3.65 4.64 -11.22
N ASN A 20 -4.88 4.19 -11.48
CA ASN A 20 -6.08 5.03 -11.50
C ASN A 20 -6.25 5.89 -10.24
N HIS A 21 -5.74 5.43 -9.10
CA HIS A 21 -5.90 6.03 -7.78
C HIS A 21 -4.66 6.74 -7.22
N ASN A 22 -3.51 6.73 -7.93
CA ASN A 22 -2.28 7.36 -7.42
C ASN A 22 -2.47 8.85 -7.11
N HIS A 23 -3.24 9.57 -7.92
CA HIS A 23 -3.53 10.99 -7.73
C HIS A 23 -4.35 11.29 -6.47
N LYS A 24 -4.99 10.29 -5.87
CA LYS A 24 -5.68 10.37 -4.57
C LYS A 24 -4.78 9.92 -3.41
N GLU A 25 -4.06 8.81 -3.55
CA GLU A 25 -3.22 8.25 -2.47
C GLU A 25 -1.99 9.13 -2.15
N ILE A 26 -1.31 9.64 -3.17
CA ILE A 26 -0.07 10.41 -2.98
C ILE A 26 -0.29 11.71 -2.18
N PRO A 27 -1.36 12.51 -2.42
CA PRO A 27 -1.67 13.67 -1.57
C PRO A 27 -1.90 13.31 -0.10
N PHE A 28 -2.63 12.23 0.20
CA PHE A 28 -2.83 11.77 1.58
C PHE A 28 -1.50 11.34 2.23
N ALA A 29 -0.66 10.61 1.51
CA ALA A 29 0.67 10.25 1.99
C ALA A 29 1.50 11.49 2.35
N ARG A 30 1.43 12.54 1.52
CA ARG A 30 2.11 13.82 1.75
C ARG A 30 1.61 14.50 3.03
N ILE A 31 0.28 14.64 3.20
CA ILE A 31 -0.34 15.23 4.40
C ILE A 31 0.14 14.55 5.67
N HIS A 32 0.14 13.21 5.68
CA HIS A 32 0.58 12.44 6.84
C HIS A 32 2.08 12.59 7.11
N CYS A 33 2.90 12.60 6.08
CA CYS A 33 4.35 12.82 6.23
C CYS A 33 4.67 14.21 6.76
N GLU A 34 4.01 15.26 6.25
CA GLU A 34 4.15 16.64 6.74
C GLU A 34 3.77 16.76 8.21
N ARG A 35 2.63 16.18 8.60
CA ARG A 35 2.16 16.15 10.00
C ARG A 35 3.17 15.50 10.95
N LEU A 36 3.82 14.43 10.49
CA LEU A 36 4.82 13.69 11.26
C LEU A 36 6.25 14.22 11.07
N LYS A 37 6.44 15.27 10.26
CA LYS A 37 7.74 15.84 9.90
C LYS A 37 8.70 14.82 9.27
N ILE A 38 8.17 13.87 8.52
CA ILE A 38 8.92 12.86 7.77
C ILE A 38 9.15 13.35 6.36
N LYS A 39 10.39 13.32 5.88
CA LYS A 39 10.70 13.64 4.49
C LYS A 39 9.96 12.68 3.57
N HIS A 40 9.27 13.20 2.54
CA HIS A 40 8.53 12.42 1.57
C HIS A 40 9.04 12.70 0.15
N ILE A 41 9.25 11.64 -0.62
CA ILE A 41 9.57 11.72 -2.04
C ILE A 41 8.60 10.89 -2.87
N VAL A 42 8.41 11.28 -4.12
CA VAL A 42 7.59 10.54 -5.09
C VAL A 42 8.48 10.09 -6.23
N ILE A 43 8.48 8.79 -6.52
CA ILE A 43 9.28 8.20 -7.60
C ILE A 43 8.35 7.85 -8.77
N PRO A 44 8.53 8.45 -9.94
CA PRO A 44 7.73 8.11 -11.12
C PRO A 44 8.17 6.77 -11.70
N LEU A 45 7.20 5.87 -11.96
CA LEU A 45 7.40 4.58 -12.61
C LEU A 45 6.49 4.48 -13.86
N ALA A 46 6.54 5.49 -14.72
CA ALA A 46 5.65 5.63 -15.88
C ALA A 46 5.66 4.41 -16.81
N PHE A 47 6.80 3.69 -16.89
CA PHE A 47 6.95 2.47 -17.70
C PHE A 47 5.95 1.37 -17.30
N MET A 48 5.52 1.33 -16.05
CA MET A 48 4.59 0.29 -15.60
C MET A 48 3.24 0.42 -16.29
N LYS A 49 2.75 1.64 -16.52
CA LYS A 49 1.51 1.85 -17.30
C LYS A 49 1.68 1.48 -18.77
N GLU A 50 2.86 1.64 -19.33
CA GLU A 50 3.14 1.35 -20.73
C GLU A 50 3.28 -0.15 -21.01
N TYR A 51 4.00 -0.86 -20.15
CA TYR A 51 4.40 -2.26 -20.41
C TYR A 51 3.62 -3.31 -19.61
N PHE A 52 2.93 -2.94 -18.53
CA PHE A 52 2.20 -3.89 -17.71
C PHE A 52 0.70 -3.87 -18.03
N ARG A 53 0.03 -4.97 -17.73
CA ARG A 53 -1.42 -5.11 -17.91
C ARG A 53 -2.07 -5.37 -16.56
N SER A 54 -2.99 -4.51 -16.18
CA SER A 54 -3.79 -4.62 -14.96
C SER A 54 -4.98 -3.66 -15.04
N SER A 55 -6.13 -4.06 -14.51
CA SER A 55 -7.29 -3.18 -14.40
C SER A 55 -7.03 -1.92 -13.56
N LEU A 56 -5.98 -1.92 -12.74
CA LEU A 56 -5.56 -0.73 -12.00
C LEU A 56 -4.84 0.32 -12.87
N LEU A 57 -4.41 -0.05 -14.08
CA LEU A 57 -3.68 0.80 -15.02
C LEU A 57 -4.52 1.19 -16.24
N ASP A 58 -5.61 0.47 -16.49
CA ASP A 58 -6.39 0.57 -17.73
C ASP A 58 -7.56 1.55 -17.67
N GLY A 59 -7.76 2.21 -16.53
CA GLY A 59 -8.86 3.13 -16.26
C GLY A 59 -9.85 2.59 -15.23
N SER A 60 -10.67 3.49 -14.68
CA SER A 60 -11.56 3.17 -13.56
C SER A 60 -12.62 2.11 -13.86
N ASP A 61 -13.09 2.08 -15.11
CA ASP A 61 -14.19 1.19 -15.53
C ASP A 61 -13.76 -0.28 -15.66
N SER A 62 -12.46 -0.55 -15.77
CA SER A 62 -11.92 -1.90 -15.80
C SER A 62 -11.73 -2.52 -14.41
N VAL A 63 -11.89 -1.73 -13.34
CA VAL A 63 -11.74 -2.21 -11.96
C VAL A 63 -12.96 -3.05 -11.56
N PRO A 64 -12.80 -4.35 -11.23
CA PRO A 64 -13.91 -5.22 -10.87
C PRO A 64 -14.58 -4.77 -9.57
N GLU A 65 -15.89 -5.09 -9.47
CA GLU A 65 -16.69 -4.92 -8.27
C GLU A 65 -16.88 -6.27 -7.58
N GLY A 66 -17.19 -6.25 -6.28
CA GLY A 66 -17.44 -7.45 -5.49
C GLY A 66 -16.42 -7.68 -4.39
N HIS A 67 -16.41 -8.88 -3.83
CA HIS A 67 -15.57 -9.22 -2.69
C HIS A 67 -14.11 -9.40 -3.10
N TYR A 68 -13.19 -9.03 -2.22
CA TYR A 68 -11.74 -9.05 -2.46
C TYR A 68 -11.18 -10.46 -2.76
N ALA A 69 -11.85 -11.50 -2.31
CA ALA A 69 -11.46 -12.89 -2.55
C ALA A 69 -11.98 -13.46 -3.90
N ASP A 70 -12.78 -12.71 -4.65
CA ASP A 70 -13.36 -13.17 -5.90
C ASP A 70 -12.28 -13.34 -6.99
N GLU A 71 -12.47 -14.32 -7.85
CA GLU A 71 -11.48 -14.68 -8.88
C GLU A 71 -11.22 -13.54 -9.88
N ASN A 72 -12.22 -12.69 -10.14
CA ASN A 72 -12.12 -11.51 -10.98
C ASN A 72 -11.12 -10.48 -10.45
N MET A 73 -10.82 -10.48 -9.14
CA MET A 73 -9.83 -9.59 -8.51
C MET A 73 -8.41 -9.86 -9.00
N LYS A 74 -8.11 -11.01 -9.61
CA LYS A 74 -6.81 -11.28 -10.24
C LYS A 74 -6.45 -10.25 -11.31
N SER A 75 -7.44 -9.64 -11.96
CA SER A 75 -7.21 -8.57 -12.94
C SER A 75 -6.60 -7.30 -12.33
N THR A 76 -6.71 -7.11 -11.02
CA THR A 76 -6.11 -5.97 -10.29
C THR A 76 -4.63 -6.17 -9.96
N VAL A 77 -4.09 -7.36 -10.19
CA VAL A 77 -2.66 -7.62 -9.96
C VAL A 77 -1.83 -6.81 -10.94
N VAL A 78 -1.00 -5.91 -10.42
CA VAL A 78 0.08 -5.28 -11.20
C VAL A 78 1.31 -6.19 -11.04
N PRO A 79 1.80 -6.81 -12.13
CA PRO A 79 2.81 -7.87 -12.04
C PRO A 79 4.06 -7.44 -11.27
N PHE A 80 4.40 -8.20 -10.23
CA PHE A 80 5.62 -8.03 -9.43
C PHE A 80 5.83 -6.61 -8.85
N ARG A 81 4.73 -5.86 -8.62
CA ARG A 81 4.78 -4.46 -8.22
C ARG A 81 5.58 -4.24 -6.93
N ASN A 82 5.31 -5.03 -5.88
CA ASN A 82 6.03 -4.89 -4.61
C ASN A 82 7.51 -5.25 -4.75
N GLY A 83 7.87 -6.20 -5.61
CA GLY A 83 9.27 -6.54 -5.89
C GLY A 83 10.05 -5.37 -6.52
N ILE A 84 9.45 -4.71 -7.51
CA ILE A 84 10.02 -3.53 -8.17
C ILE A 84 10.19 -2.39 -7.16
N MET A 85 9.13 -2.07 -6.41
CA MET A 85 9.13 -0.98 -5.44
C MET A 85 10.12 -1.23 -4.30
N LEU A 86 10.21 -2.46 -3.78
CA LEU A 86 11.17 -2.85 -2.75
C LEU A 86 12.62 -2.76 -3.27
N SER A 87 12.88 -3.15 -4.51
CA SER A 87 14.22 -3.04 -5.12
C SER A 87 14.67 -1.59 -5.23
N ILE A 88 13.79 -0.68 -5.66
CA ILE A 88 14.08 0.75 -5.74
C ILE A 88 14.27 1.34 -4.34
N ALA A 89 13.38 1.01 -3.41
CA ALA A 89 13.47 1.48 -2.02
C ALA A 89 14.76 0.99 -1.34
N CYS A 90 15.21 -0.22 -1.65
CA CYS A 90 16.48 -0.78 -1.18
C CYS A 90 17.68 0.07 -1.62
N GLY A 91 17.78 0.38 -2.92
CA GLY A 91 18.85 1.24 -3.45
C GLY A 91 18.82 2.65 -2.88
N ILE A 92 17.60 3.22 -2.68
CA ILE A 92 17.43 4.51 -2.01
C ILE A 92 17.89 4.44 -0.55
N ALA A 93 17.54 3.38 0.17
CA ALA A 93 17.94 3.18 1.56
C ALA A 93 19.46 3.13 1.68
N GLU A 94 20.13 2.32 0.88
CA GLU A 94 21.58 2.20 0.88
C GLU A 94 22.26 3.54 0.54
N SER A 95 21.78 4.25 -0.49
CA SER A 95 22.32 5.55 -0.91
C SER A 95 22.18 6.64 0.15
N ASN A 96 21.26 6.48 1.10
CA ASN A 96 21.03 7.42 2.20
C ASN A 96 21.54 6.91 3.56
N GLY A 97 22.32 5.83 3.59
CA GLY A 97 22.86 5.25 4.82
C GLY A 97 21.82 4.66 5.76
N LEU A 98 20.61 4.33 5.24
CA LEU A 98 19.55 3.69 5.99
C LEU A 98 19.76 2.17 6.01
N LYS A 99 19.22 1.49 7.02
CA LYS A 99 19.49 0.05 7.23
C LYS A 99 18.29 -0.84 6.92
N GLN A 100 17.13 -0.26 6.70
CA GLN A 100 15.89 -1.02 6.62
C GLN A 100 14.88 -0.35 5.70
N VAL A 101 14.11 -1.16 4.96
CA VAL A 101 12.91 -0.75 4.23
C VAL A 101 11.68 -1.28 4.98
N LEU A 102 10.69 -0.42 5.19
CA LEU A 102 9.43 -0.77 5.82
C LEU A 102 8.34 -0.95 4.75
N ILE A 103 7.59 -2.05 4.83
CA ILE A 103 6.43 -2.32 3.97
C ILE A 103 5.22 -2.73 4.83
N ALA A 104 4.01 -2.32 4.40
CA ALA A 104 2.76 -2.59 5.11
C ALA A 104 1.83 -3.56 4.34
N ASN A 105 2.41 -4.60 3.71
CA ASN A 105 1.64 -5.72 3.20
C ASN A 105 0.93 -6.45 4.35
N HIS A 106 -0.22 -7.06 4.11
CA HIS A 106 -1.02 -7.69 5.16
C HIS A 106 -1.65 -9.02 4.71
N GLY A 107 -2.15 -9.80 5.70
CA GLY A 107 -2.66 -11.15 5.48
C GLY A 107 -3.84 -11.25 4.53
N GLY A 108 -4.71 -10.24 4.45
CA GLY A 108 -5.86 -10.20 3.54
C GLY A 108 -5.47 -10.25 2.05
N ASP A 109 -4.29 -9.76 1.70
CA ASP A 109 -3.82 -9.70 0.32
C ASP A 109 -3.27 -11.05 -0.21
N HIS A 110 -2.98 -12.02 0.66
CA HIS A 110 -2.26 -13.25 0.30
C HIS A 110 -2.97 -14.12 -0.73
N ALA A 111 -4.29 -14.10 -0.77
CA ALA A 111 -5.08 -14.91 -1.72
C ALA A 111 -4.86 -14.44 -3.17
N ILE A 112 -4.78 -13.13 -3.40
CA ILE A 112 -4.76 -12.51 -4.73
C ILE A 112 -3.35 -12.06 -5.16
N TYR A 113 -2.56 -11.49 -4.22
CA TYR A 113 -1.28 -10.88 -4.52
C TYR A 113 -0.11 -11.74 -4.04
N PRO A 114 0.57 -12.48 -4.94
CA PRO A 114 1.70 -13.34 -4.54
C PRO A 114 2.84 -12.57 -3.87
N ASP A 115 3.05 -11.31 -4.29
CA ASP A 115 4.09 -10.43 -3.79
C ASP A 115 3.76 -9.73 -2.45
N CYS A 116 2.65 -10.16 -1.80
CA CYS A 116 2.32 -9.80 -0.41
C CYS A 116 2.55 -10.93 0.59
N ARG A 117 2.83 -12.15 0.12
CA ARG A 117 2.97 -13.35 0.96
C ARG A 117 4.25 -13.35 1.78
N SER A 118 4.22 -13.99 2.94
CA SER A 118 5.38 -14.14 3.84
C SER A 118 6.61 -14.71 3.14
N GLU A 119 6.44 -15.74 2.33
CA GLU A 119 7.53 -16.37 1.56
C GLU A 119 8.21 -15.42 0.58
N PHE A 120 7.41 -14.56 -0.10
CA PHE A 120 7.94 -13.54 -0.99
C PHE A 120 8.73 -12.47 -0.21
N ILE A 121 8.17 -11.97 0.89
CA ILE A 121 8.85 -10.96 1.73
C ILE A 121 10.17 -11.49 2.28
N GLN A 122 10.22 -12.75 2.74
CA GLN A 122 11.44 -13.39 3.23
C GLN A 122 12.49 -13.55 2.12
N ALA A 123 12.06 -13.93 0.91
CA ALA A 123 12.96 -14.06 -0.24
C ALA A 123 13.54 -12.70 -0.66
N MET A 124 12.71 -11.64 -0.68
CA MET A 124 13.15 -10.28 -0.95
C MET A 124 14.08 -9.73 0.13
N ASP A 125 13.80 -9.97 1.41
CA ASP A 125 14.68 -9.57 2.52
C ASP A 125 16.08 -10.21 2.35
N LYS A 126 16.11 -11.51 2.05
CA LYS A 126 17.38 -12.22 1.79
C LYS A 126 18.12 -11.66 0.58
N ALA A 127 17.40 -11.38 -0.52
CA ALA A 127 17.99 -10.81 -1.73
C ALA A 127 18.57 -9.41 -1.47
N MET A 128 17.81 -8.55 -0.79
CA MET A 128 18.25 -7.19 -0.46
C MET A 128 19.46 -7.19 0.46
N ARG A 129 19.47 -8.03 1.50
CA ARG A 129 20.61 -8.17 2.41
C ARG A 129 21.87 -8.65 1.70
N SER A 130 21.75 -9.65 0.83
CA SER A 130 22.92 -10.19 0.11
C SER A 130 23.36 -9.31 -1.05
N GLY A 131 22.49 -8.45 -1.56
CA GLY A 131 22.77 -7.57 -2.70
C GLY A 131 23.26 -6.16 -2.34
N THR A 132 23.39 -5.84 -1.04
CA THR A 132 23.80 -4.50 -0.56
C THR A 132 24.99 -4.60 0.40
N TYR A 133 25.90 -3.62 0.34
CA TYR A 133 27.01 -3.52 1.30
C TYR A 133 26.54 -3.32 2.74
N GLU A 134 25.44 -2.56 2.89
CA GLU A 134 24.86 -2.17 4.17
C GLU A 134 23.91 -3.22 4.75
N ASN A 135 23.74 -4.37 4.08
CA ASN A 135 22.89 -5.47 4.52
C ASN A 135 21.43 -5.00 4.79
N ILE A 136 20.88 -4.25 3.84
CA ILE A 136 19.55 -3.64 3.96
C ILE A 136 18.47 -4.70 4.13
N GLY A 137 17.71 -4.64 5.23
CA GLY A 137 16.63 -5.59 5.51
C GLY A 137 15.24 -5.02 5.28
N ILE A 138 14.23 -5.92 5.33
CA ILE A 138 12.82 -5.56 5.28
C ILE A 138 12.22 -5.65 6.69
N PHE A 139 11.38 -4.67 7.05
CA PHE A 139 10.49 -4.74 8.20
C PHE A 139 9.04 -4.71 7.73
N ALA A 140 8.35 -5.84 7.87
CA ALA A 140 6.99 -6.06 7.38
C ALA A 140 6.08 -6.55 8.54
N PRO A 141 5.71 -5.66 9.48
CA PRO A 141 5.07 -6.06 10.74
C PRO A 141 3.61 -6.49 10.58
N TYR A 142 3.01 -6.31 9.41
CA TYR A 142 1.60 -6.59 9.17
C TYR A 142 1.36 -7.80 8.27
N THR A 143 2.40 -8.48 7.81
CA THR A 143 2.30 -9.57 6.82
C THR A 143 1.25 -10.61 7.19
N ASP A 144 1.13 -10.98 8.47
CA ASP A 144 0.25 -12.05 8.92
C ASP A 144 -0.95 -11.54 9.75
N ILE A 145 -1.24 -10.24 9.73
CA ILE A 145 -2.40 -9.68 10.45
C ILE A 145 -3.49 -9.20 9.48
N SER A 146 -4.72 -9.14 9.99
CA SER A 146 -5.89 -8.73 9.20
C SER A 146 -5.97 -7.20 9.06
N LYS A 147 -6.71 -6.74 8.05
CA LYS A 147 -7.02 -5.32 7.86
C LYS A 147 -7.83 -4.74 9.04
N THR A 148 -8.70 -5.55 9.66
CA THR A 148 -9.44 -5.20 10.89
C THR A 148 -8.49 -4.91 12.05
N GLU A 149 -7.44 -5.73 12.21
CA GLU A 149 -6.43 -5.51 13.23
C GLU A 149 -5.60 -4.25 12.96
N ILE A 150 -5.24 -4.00 11.70
CA ILE A 150 -4.56 -2.77 11.28
C ILE A 150 -5.44 -1.55 11.58
N ALA A 151 -6.74 -1.62 11.28
CA ALA A 151 -7.69 -0.57 11.61
C ALA A 151 -7.76 -0.33 13.12
N SER A 152 -7.85 -1.39 13.91
CA SER A 152 -7.85 -1.29 15.39
C SER A 152 -6.57 -0.62 15.95
N ARG A 153 -5.41 -0.90 15.35
CA ARG A 153 -4.14 -0.23 15.70
C ARG A 153 -4.19 1.26 15.34
N GLY A 154 -4.71 1.61 14.16
CA GLY A 154 -4.89 3.00 13.74
C GLY A 154 -5.82 3.78 14.68
N LYS A 155 -6.91 3.16 15.14
CA LYS A 155 -7.82 3.74 16.16
C LYS A 155 -7.07 4.10 17.45
N LYS A 156 -6.22 3.21 17.95
CA LYS A 156 -5.39 3.46 19.14
C LYS A 156 -4.41 4.62 18.96
N LEU A 157 -4.01 4.89 17.72
CA LEU A 157 -3.13 6.00 17.35
C LEU A 157 -3.90 7.28 16.97
N ASN A 158 -5.22 7.30 17.18
CA ASN A 158 -6.12 8.40 16.82
C ASN A 158 -6.02 8.80 15.33
N LEU A 159 -5.84 7.82 14.44
CA LEU A 159 -5.79 8.07 13.01
C LEU A 159 -7.16 8.53 12.50
N ASN A 160 -7.18 9.63 11.74
CA ASN A 160 -8.38 10.09 11.04
C ASN A 160 -8.54 9.31 9.72
N TYR A 161 -9.50 8.42 9.66
CA TYR A 161 -9.74 7.59 8.47
C TYR A 161 -10.33 8.36 7.29
N ALA A 162 -10.93 9.54 7.50
CA ALA A 162 -11.35 10.42 6.41
C ALA A 162 -10.16 10.96 5.59
N GLU A 163 -8.97 10.96 6.17
CA GLU A 163 -7.73 11.37 5.51
C GLU A 163 -6.96 10.17 4.90
N THR A 164 -7.66 9.12 4.49
CA THR A 164 -7.07 7.93 3.87
C THR A 164 -7.84 7.53 2.62
N TRP A 165 -7.16 6.98 1.64
CA TRP A 165 -7.76 6.51 0.40
C TRP A 165 -7.60 5.01 0.22
N SER A 166 -8.64 4.33 -0.27
CA SER A 166 -8.61 2.89 -0.59
C SER A 166 -9.16 2.56 -1.97
N CYS A 167 -10.06 3.39 -2.53
CA CYS A 167 -10.78 3.08 -3.76
C CYS A 167 -9.84 2.96 -4.97
N TYR A 168 -9.86 1.81 -5.64
CA TYR A 168 -9.07 1.54 -6.84
C TYR A 168 -9.54 2.30 -8.07
N LYS A 169 -10.81 2.77 -8.12
CA LYS A 169 -11.32 3.54 -9.26
C LYS A 169 -10.76 4.97 -9.32
N GLY A 170 -10.37 5.55 -8.18
CA GLY A 170 -9.77 6.88 -8.14
C GLY A 170 -10.73 8.03 -8.47
N GLY A 171 -12.05 7.86 -8.30
CA GLY A 171 -13.06 8.90 -8.52
C GLY A 171 -12.98 10.05 -7.51
N GLU A 172 -13.96 10.96 -7.53
CA GLU A 172 -14.04 12.05 -6.55
C GLU A 172 -14.33 11.52 -5.15
N LYS A 173 -15.19 10.50 -5.05
CA LYS A 173 -15.51 9.75 -3.84
C LYS A 173 -15.08 8.29 -3.98
N HIS A 174 -15.11 7.56 -2.89
CA HIS A 174 -14.94 6.11 -2.94
C HIS A 174 -16.15 5.47 -3.64
N CYS A 175 -15.94 4.57 -4.61
CA CYS A 175 -17.05 3.93 -5.34
C CYS A 175 -17.93 3.02 -4.47
N GLY A 176 -17.48 2.64 -3.30
CA GLY A 176 -18.21 1.77 -2.38
C GLY A 176 -18.38 0.31 -2.80
N LYS A 177 -17.97 -0.07 -4.01
CA LYS A 177 -18.29 -1.35 -4.68
C LYS A 177 -17.06 -2.17 -5.10
N CYS A 178 -15.88 -1.55 -5.34
CA CYS A 178 -14.67 -2.31 -5.65
C CYS A 178 -14.16 -3.07 -4.40
N GLY A 179 -13.35 -4.10 -4.61
CA GLY A 179 -12.91 -4.99 -3.54
C GLY A 179 -12.30 -4.26 -2.34
N THR A 180 -11.46 -3.25 -2.57
CA THR A 180 -10.86 -2.47 -1.48
C THR A 180 -11.85 -1.58 -0.72
N CYS A 181 -12.93 -1.11 -1.38
CA CYS A 181 -14.00 -0.39 -0.69
C CYS A 181 -14.83 -1.32 0.18
N VAL A 182 -15.15 -2.52 -0.32
CA VAL A 182 -15.86 -3.56 0.45
C VAL A 182 -15.04 -3.92 1.69
N GLU A 183 -13.78 -4.26 1.50
CA GLU A 183 -12.86 -4.63 2.57
C GLU A 183 -12.65 -3.49 3.59
N ARG A 184 -12.60 -2.23 3.13
CA ARG A 184 -12.52 -1.06 4.02
C ARG A 184 -13.73 -0.98 4.94
N LYS A 185 -14.95 -1.07 4.36
CA LYS A 185 -16.19 -1.04 5.13
C LYS A 185 -16.23 -2.14 6.19
N GLU A 186 -15.84 -3.36 5.82
CA GLU A 186 -15.78 -4.50 6.71
C GLU A 186 -14.76 -4.29 7.83
N ALA A 187 -13.54 -3.90 7.48
CA ALA A 187 -12.46 -3.70 8.46
C ALA A 187 -12.79 -2.62 9.48
N LEU A 188 -13.36 -1.49 9.07
CA LEU A 188 -13.75 -0.42 9.99
C LEU A 188 -14.93 -0.82 10.86
N ARG A 189 -15.99 -1.45 10.29
CA ARG A 189 -17.13 -1.99 11.04
C ARG A 189 -16.67 -2.99 12.11
N ASP A 190 -15.85 -3.97 11.72
CA ASP A 190 -15.42 -5.04 12.60
C ASP A 190 -14.42 -4.58 13.67
N ALA A 191 -13.74 -3.45 13.42
CA ALA A 191 -12.92 -2.75 14.41
C ALA A 191 -13.74 -1.79 15.31
N GLY A 192 -15.06 -1.68 15.12
CA GLY A 192 -15.91 -0.75 15.85
C GLY A 192 -15.54 0.72 15.61
N ILE A 193 -15.21 1.07 14.36
CA ILE A 193 -14.84 2.41 13.93
C ILE A 193 -15.97 2.93 13.04
N GLU A 194 -16.48 4.14 13.36
CA GLU A 194 -17.41 4.83 12.48
C GLU A 194 -16.70 5.22 11.17
N ASP A 195 -17.25 4.75 10.05
CA ASP A 195 -16.69 5.04 8.74
C ASP A 195 -17.13 6.41 8.24
N GLN A 196 -16.22 7.38 8.30
CA GLN A 196 -16.44 8.75 7.83
C GLN A 196 -16.11 8.92 6.34
N THR A 197 -15.88 7.85 5.61
CA THR A 197 -15.56 7.87 4.18
C THR A 197 -16.80 8.27 3.37
N GLU A 198 -16.62 9.21 2.47
CA GLU A 198 -17.64 9.53 1.48
C GLU A 198 -17.64 8.50 0.35
N TYR A 199 -18.81 7.88 0.11
CA TYR A 199 -19.03 6.94 -0.98
C TYR A 199 -19.93 7.54 -2.06
N GLU A 200 -19.77 7.04 -3.29
CA GLU A 200 -20.73 7.26 -4.38
C GLU A 200 -22.06 6.54 -4.06
N ASP A 201 -23.17 7.02 -4.61
CA ASP A 201 -24.52 6.46 -4.44
C ASP A 201 -24.70 5.11 -5.15
#